data_ee2f0467ab13bbdac10ab6e7ef615cb9
#
_entry.id   ee2f0467ab13bbdac10ab6e7ef615cb9
#
_cell.length_a   1.000
_cell.length_b   1.000
_cell.length_c   1.000
_cell.angle_alpha   90.00
_cell.angle_beta   90.00
_cell.angle_gamma   90.00
#
_symmetry.space_group_name_H-M   'P 1'
#
loop_
_entity.id
_entity.type
_entity.pdbx_description
1 polymer ?
#
loop_
_entity_poly.entity_id
_entity_poly.type
_entity_poly.pdbx_seq_one_letter_code
_entity_poly.pdbx_strand_id
1 'polypeptide(L)'
;MIHIYKNIMITLLLALVPFMGISAAKKKAQQQSDRQYWCSLAYKMAQPVLENMAKGELQKNMQTEFSPSFDNRNRKVLYMECFGRLMAGVAPWLTLPDDATAEGKQRKQLREWALASYKNAVDPQNPDYLCWGIGGQNLVDAAYIAESFLRAYDTLWKPLDEVTKQRYLKEFAKLRHID
;
A
#
# COMPACT_ATOMS: atom_id res chain seq x y z
N MET A 1 -12.37 -10.23 80.20
CA MET A 1 -13.11 -9.32 79.28
C MET A 1 -12.18 -8.47 78.39
N ILE A 2 -10.95 -8.09 78.82
CA ILE A 2 -10.06 -7.21 78.07
C ILE A 2 -9.47 -7.85 76.78
N HIS A 3 -9.26 -9.18 76.77
CA HIS A 3 -8.69 -9.87 75.61
C HIS A 3 -9.62 -10.01 74.40
N ILE A 4 -10.90 -10.04 74.62
CA ILE A 4 -11.92 -10.22 73.55
C ILE A 4 -12.01 -8.94 72.69
N TYR A 5 -11.93 -7.76 73.33
CA TYR A 5 -11.96 -6.47 72.63
C TYR A 5 -10.70 -6.18 71.80
N LYS A 6 -9.52 -6.69 72.18
CA LYS A 6 -8.31 -6.56 71.39
C LYS A 6 -8.38 -7.32 70.07
N ASN A 7 -8.95 -8.52 70.10
CA ASN A 7 -9.06 -9.32 68.90
C ASN A 7 -10.18 -8.80 67.94
N ILE A 8 -11.23 -8.21 68.48
CA ILE A 8 -12.27 -7.58 67.65
C ILE A 8 -11.78 -6.31 66.98
N MET A 9 -10.96 -5.48 67.68
CA MET A 9 -10.36 -4.29 67.10
C MET A 9 -9.34 -4.59 65.97
N ILE A 10 -8.56 -5.65 66.11
CA ILE A 10 -7.58 -6.05 65.12
C ILE A 10 -8.31 -6.62 63.89
N THR A 11 -9.44 -7.36 64.07
CA THR A 11 -10.20 -7.88 62.96
C THR A 11 -10.99 -6.79 62.22
N LEU A 12 -11.41 -5.72 62.90
CA LEU A 12 -12.07 -4.57 62.27
C LEU A 12 -11.10 -3.66 61.53
N LEU A 13 -9.83 -3.57 61.98
CA LEU A 13 -8.80 -2.77 61.29
C LEU A 13 -8.32 -3.44 59.98
N LEU A 14 -8.37 -4.80 59.90
CA LEU A 14 -8.04 -5.54 58.70
C LEU A 14 -9.16 -5.51 57.64
N ALA A 15 -10.42 -5.19 58.04
CA ALA A 15 -11.53 -5.04 57.11
C ALA A 15 -11.58 -3.67 56.45
N LEU A 16 -10.77 -2.71 56.88
CA LEU A 16 -10.68 -1.34 56.35
C LEU A 16 -9.44 -1.10 55.46
N VAL A 17 -8.80 -2.19 54.98
CA VAL A 17 -7.88 -2.03 53.85
C VAL A 17 -8.78 -1.65 52.68
N PRO A 18 -8.73 -0.39 52.17
CA PRO A 18 -9.47 -0.07 50.97
C PRO A 18 -8.95 -1.04 49.92
N PHE A 19 -9.85 -1.79 49.34
CA PHE A 19 -9.61 -2.50 48.11
C PHE A 19 -9.31 -1.37 47.10
N MET A 20 -8.08 -0.83 47.16
CA MET A 20 -7.54 -0.07 46.04
C MET A 20 -7.54 -1.07 44.89
N GLY A 21 -8.69 -1.10 44.24
CA GLY A 21 -8.79 -1.79 42.97
C GLY A 21 -7.61 -1.34 42.15
N ILE A 22 -6.71 -2.27 41.91
CA ILE A 22 -5.76 -2.14 40.82
C ILE A 22 -6.63 -2.01 39.59
N SER A 23 -7.08 -0.79 39.37
CA SER A 23 -7.61 -0.37 38.09
C SER A 23 -6.40 -0.48 37.17
N ALA A 24 -6.14 -1.70 36.74
CA ALA A 24 -5.34 -1.92 35.56
C ALA A 24 -6.04 -1.06 34.54
N ALA A 25 -5.52 0.15 34.32
CA ALA A 25 -5.91 1.01 33.25
C ALA A 25 -5.69 0.15 32.01
N LYS A 26 -6.75 -0.57 31.57
CA LYS A 26 -6.83 -1.13 30.24
C LYS A 26 -6.56 0.10 29.38
N LYS A 27 -5.32 0.23 28.86
CA LYS A 27 -5.01 1.13 27.78
C LYS A 27 -6.14 0.90 26.80
N LYS A 28 -7.13 1.79 26.75
CA LYS A 28 -8.16 1.77 25.70
C LYS A 28 -7.32 1.79 24.44
N ALA A 29 -7.25 0.67 23.74
CA ALA A 29 -6.67 0.65 22.41
C ALA A 29 -7.39 1.77 21.69
N GLN A 30 -6.66 2.83 21.34
CA GLN A 30 -7.23 4.00 20.70
C GLN A 30 -7.85 3.48 19.41
N GLN A 31 -9.17 3.47 19.34
CA GLN A 31 -9.89 2.94 18.18
C GLN A 31 -9.46 3.77 16.99
N GLN A 32 -8.75 3.12 16.07
CA GLN A 32 -8.29 3.74 14.84
C GLN A 32 -9.53 4.19 14.06
N SER A 33 -9.54 5.42 13.55
CA SER A 33 -10.63 5.87 12.67
C SER A 33 -10.65 5.05 11.37
N ASP A 34 -11.81 4.92 10.73
CA ASP A 34 -11.94 4.20 9.46
C ASP A 34 -10.96 4.73 8.40
N ARG A 35 -10.79 6.06 8.34
CA ARG A 35 -9.79 6.66 7.46
C ARG A 35 -8.37 6.18 7.76
N GLN A 36 -7.98 6.19 9.03
CA GLN A 36 -6.63 5.74 9.42
C GLN A 36 -6.43 4.27 9.09
N TYR A 37 -7.46 3.45 9.31
CA TYR A 37 -7.42 2.03 8.94
C TYR A 37 -7.20 1.84 7.44
N TRP A 38 -8.03 2.49 6.60
CA TRP A 38 -7.93 2.37 5.16
C TRP A 38 -6.62 2.93 4.59
N CYS A 39 -6.14 4.06 5.10
CA CYS A 39 -4.85 4.62 4.70
C CYS A 39 -3.68 3.70 5.10
N SER A 40 -3.73 3.11 6.29
CA SER A 40 -2.73 2.12 6.74
C SER A 40 -2.72 0.88 5.85
N LEU A 41 -3.90 0.39 5.48
CA LEU A 41 -4.03 -0.78 4.61
C LEU A 41 -3.51 -0.47 3.20
N ALA A 42 -3.90 0.67 2.64
CA ALA A 42 -3.43 1.13 1.33
C ALA A 42 -1.90 1.27 1.30
N TYR A 43 -1.31 1.87 2.34
CA TYR A 43 0.14 1.97 2.47
C TYR A 43 0.82 0.60 2.54
N LYS A 44 0.28 -0.29 3.37
CA LYS A 44 0.80 -1.64 3.58
C LYS A 44 0.80 -2.48 2.29
N MET A 45 -0.18 -2.25 1.42
CA MET A 45 -0.26 -2.90 0.11
C MET A 45 0.67 -2.23 -0.91
N ALA A 46 0.77 -0.91 -0.89
CA ALA A 46 1.52 -0.15 -1.88
C ALA A 46 3.04 -0.18 -1.66
N GLN A 47 3.47 -0.10 -0.40
CA GLN A 47 4.88 0.00 -0.05
C GLN A 47 5.73 -1.11 -0.67
N PRO A 48 5.46 -2.40 -0.46
CA PRO A 48 6.33 -3.46 -0.97
C PRO A 48 6.40 -3.49 -2.50
N VAL A 49 5.32 -3.13 -3.17
CA VAL A 49 5.29 -3.09 -4.64
C VAL A 49 6.10 -1.91 -5.17
N LEU A 50 5.78 -0.69 -4.71
CA LEU A 50 6.39 0.52 -5.23
C LEU A 50 7.86 0.67 -4.82
N GLU A 51 8.20 0.29 -3.59
CA GLU A 51 9.59 0.32 -3.12
C GLU A 51 10.49 -0.60 -3.94
N ASN A 52 10.05 -1.84 -4.19
CA ASN A 52 10.83 -2.79 -4.99
C ASN A 52 10.87 -2.36 -6.46
N MET A 53 9.75 -1.95 -7.04
CA MET A 53 9.70 -1.54 -8.44
C MET A 53 10.49 -0.26 -8.71
N ALA A 54 10.54 0.66 -7.76
CA ALA A 54 11.39 1.86 -7.84
C ALA A 54 12.89 1.50 -7.93
N LYS A 55 13.28 0.37 -7.34
CA LYS A 55 14.67 -0.16 -7.36
C LYS A 55 14.93 -1.10 -8.55
N GLY A 56 13.93 -1.44 -9.35
CA GLY A 56 14.04 -2.46 -10.40
C GLY A 56 14.16 -3.89 -9.84
N GLU A 57 13.54 -4.16 -8.70
CA GLU A 57 13.65 -5.43 -7.97
C GLU A 57 12.28 -6.10 -7.72
N LEU A 58 11.19 -5.60 -8.29
CA LEU A 58 9.87 -6.17 -8.05
C LEU A 58 9.77 -7.61 -8.55
N GLN A 59 10.17 -7.87 -9.80
CA GLN A 59 10.13 -9.20 -10.39
C GLN A 59 11.07 -10.19 -9.68
N LYS A 60 12.15 -9.71 -9.09
CA LYS A 60 13.10 -10.51 -8.31
C LYS A 60 12.54 -10.88 -6.93
N ASN A 61 11.87 -9.95 -6.26
CA ASN A 61 11.49 -10.10 -4.86
C ASN A 61 10.04 -10.52 -4.65
N MET A 62 9.15 -10.30 -5.63
CA MET A 62 7.76 -10.71 -5.55
C MET A 62 7.63 -12.20 -5.86
N GLN A 63 7.36 -12.99 -4.82
CA GLN A 63 7.02 -14.40 -4.97
C GLN A 63 5.60 -14.53 -5.52
N THR A 64 5.45 -15.39 -6.53
CA THR A 64 4.16 -15.64 -7.17
C THR A 64 3.79 -17.11 -7.06
N GLU A 65 2.59 -17.37 -6.55
CA GLU A 65 2.02 -18.70 -6.51
C GLU A 65 1.05 -18.88 -7.67
N PHE A 66 1.04 -20.05 -8.26
CA PHE A 66 0.18 -20.38 -9.38
C PHE A 66 -0.68 -21.59 -9.04
N SER A 67 -1.93 -21.58 -9.52
CA SER A 67 -2.75 -22.78 -9.50
C SER A 67 -2.06 -23.91 -10.26
N PRO A 68 -2.20 -25.17 -9.84
CA PRO A 68 -1.73 -26.32 -10.61
C PRO A 68 -2.32 -26.38 -12.04
N SER A 69 -3.49 -25.78 -12.24
CA SER A 69 -4.17 -25.67 -13.54
C SER A 69 -3.86 -24.35 -14.28
N PHE A 70 -2.85 -23.59 -13.84
CA PHE A 70 -2.47 -22.36 -14.52
C PHE A 70 -2.03 -22.69 -15.95
N ASP A 71 -2.62 -21.99 -16.92
CA ASP A 71 -2.30 -22.16 -18.33
C ASP A 71 -0.88 -21.62 -18.68
N ASN A 72 -0.49 -21.78 -19.95
CA ASN A 72 0.81 -21.36 -20.43
C ASN A 72 0.94 -19.86 -20.72
N ARG A 73 0.04 -19.01 -20.20
CA ARG A 73 0.16 -17.56 -20.37
C ARG A 73 1.47 -17.03 -19.80
N ASN A 74 1.93 -15.94 -20.36
CA ASN A 74 3.14 -15.29 -19.86
C ASN A 74 2.95 -14.86 -18.39
N ARG A 75 3.69 -15.47 -17.50
CA ARG A 75 3.63 -15.20 -16.05
C ARG A 75 3.97 -13.76 -15.70
N LYS A 76 4.70 -13.05 -16.55
CA LYS A 76 5.02 -11.62 -16.33
C LYS A 76 3.82 -10.70 -16.34
N VAL A 77 2.66 -11.13 -16.84
CA VAL A 77 1.41 -10.35 -16.75
C VAL A 77 1.03 -10.04 -15.30
N LEU A 78 1.38 -10.90 -14.34
CA LEU A 78 1.07 -10.68 -12.94
C LEU A 78 1.70 -9.41 -12.37
N TYR A 79 2.92 -9.07 -12.79
CA TYR A 79 3.59 -7.85 -12.33
C TYR A 79 2.90 -6.61 -12.90
N MET A 80 2.46 -6.66 -14.15
CA MET A 80 1.70 -5.59 -14.77
C MET A 80 0.32 -5.41 -14.13
N GLU A 81 -0.37 -6.52 -13.85
CA GLU A 81 -1.64 -6.54 -13.13
C GLU A 81 -1.50 -5.97 -11.73
N CYS A 82 -0.50 -6.43 -10.97
CA CYS A 82 -0.20 -5.95 -9.62
C CYS A 82 0.04 -4.43 -9.61
N PHE A 83 0.93 -3.95 -10.46
CA PHE A 83 1.27 -2.53 -10.53
C PHE A 83 0.10 -1.68 -11.03
N GLY A 84 -0.54 -2.07 -12.13
CA GLY A 84 -1.63 -1.30 -12.75
C GLY A 84 -2.82 -1.13 -11.82
N ARG A 85 -3.31 -2.22 -11.24
CA ARG A 85 -4.45 -2.18 -10.29
C ARG A 85 -4.12 -1.41 -9.03
N LEU A 86 -2.91 -1.60 -8.47
CA LEU A 86 -2.46 -0.82 -7.32
C LEU A 86 -2.47 0.67 -7.64
N MET A 87 -1.88 1.07 -8.77
CA MET A 87 -1.78 2.49 -9.11
C MET A 87 -3.14 3.12 -9.39
N ALA A 88 -4.05 2.44 -10.08
CA ALA A 88 -5.42 2.93 -10.27
C ALA A 88 -6.13 3.16 -8.93
N GLY A 89 -5.90 2.28 -7.94
CA GLY A 89 -6.50 2.41 -6.62
C GLY A 89 -5.92 3.53 -5.77
N VAL A 90 -4.59 3.68 -5.74
CA VAL A 90 -3.92 4.66 -4.85
C VAL A 90 -3.75 6.05 -5.47
N ALA A 91 -3.84 6.20 -6.80
CA ALA A 91 -3.63 7.46 -7.49
C ALA A 91 -4.42 8.64 -6.91
N PRO A 92 -5.73 8.53 -6.62
CA PRO A 92 -6.47 9.64 -6.02
C PRO A 92 -5.96 10.04 -4.64
N TRP A 93 -5.52 9.07 -3.83
CA TRP A 93 -4.95 9.36 -2.52
C TRP A 93 -3.62 10.11 -2.61
N LEU A 94 -2.80 9.77 -3.62
CA LEU A 94 -1.51 10.41 -3.85
C LEU A 94 -1.63 11.87 -4.33
N THR A 95 -2.81 12.33 -4.80
CA THR A 95 -3.02 13.73 -5.20
C THR A 95 -3.21 14.68 -4.02
N LEU A 96 -3.48 14.16 -2.83
CA LEU A 96 -3.69 15.00 -1.65
C LEU A 96 -2.42 15.80 -1.33
N PRO A 97 -2.57 17.05 -0.85
CA PRO A 97 -1.45 17.93 -0.51
C PRO A 97 -0.50 17.28 0.51
N ASP A 98 0.76 17.67 0.46
CA ASP A 98 1.73 17.30 1.48
C ASP A 98 1.38 17.98 2.80
N ASP A 99 1.53 17.22 3.87
CA ASP A 99 1.37 17.69 5.23
C ASP A 99 2.35 16.99 6.18
N ALA A 100 2.46 17.50 7.41
CA ALA A 100 3.40 16.99 8.40
C ALA A 100 2.90 15.70 9.11
N THR A 101 1.69 15.23 8.82
CA THR A 101 1.13 14.02 9.42
C THR A 101 1.88 12.78 8.99
N ALA A 102 1.71 11.69 9.73
CA ALA A 102 2.26 10.39 9.35
C ALA A 102 1.72 9.95 7.96
N GLU A 103 0.42 10.18 7.72
CA GLU A 103 -0.23 9.90 6.43
C GLU A 103 0.39 10.72 5.29
N GLY A 104 0.61 12.04 5.50
CA GLY A 104 1.22 12.91 4.50
C GLY A 104 2.64 12.49 4.13
N LYS A 105 3.45 12.10 5.12
CA LYS A 105 4.79 11.56 4.89
C LYS A 105 4.77 10.26 4.09
N GLN A 106 3.84 9.35 4.40
CA GLN A 106 3.65 8.11 3.66
C GLN A 106 3.25 8.37 2.20
N ARG A 107 2.29 9.28 1.95
CA ARG A 107 1.90 9.66 0.58
C ARG A 107 3.06 10.23 -0.22
N LYS A 108 3.85 11.13 0.39
CA LYS A 108 5.04 11.69 -0.25
C LYS A 108 6.02 10.60 -0.68
N GLN A 109 6.34 9.69 0.22
CA GLN A 109 7.24 8.58 -0.06
C GLN A 109 6.71 7.67 -1.17
N LEU A 110 5.40 7.33 -1.12
CA LEU A 110 4.77 6.52 -2.17
C LEU A 110 4.80 7.22 -3.53
N ARG A 111 4.63 8.56 -3.60
CA ARG A 111 4.74 9.31 -4.85
C ARG A 111 6.14 9.24 -5.45
N GLU A 112 7.16 9.40 -4.63
CA GLU A 112 8.56 9.28 -5.07
C GLU A 112 8.82 7.90 -5.68
N TRP A 113 8.41 6.84 -5.00
CA TRP A 113 8.53 5.49 -5.51
C TRP A 113 7.65 5.24 -6.73
N ALA A 114 6.43 5.77 -6.77
CA ALA A 114 5.54 5.62 -7.91
C ALA A 114 6.14 6.23 -9.18
N LEU A 115 6.69 7.45 -9.10
CA LEU A 115 7.34 8.10 -10.25
C LEU A 115 8.54 7.30 -10.77
N ALA A 116 9.38 6.77 -9.87
CA ALA A 116 10.47 5.88 -10.25
C ALA A 116 9.95 4.55 -10.84
N SER A 117 8.89 3.99 -10.26
CA SER A 117 8.25 2.75 -10.75
C SER A 117 7.68 2.93 -12.15
N TYR A 118 7.00 4.05 -12.42
CA TYR A 118 6.50 4.34 -13.77
C TYR A 118 7.63 4.42 -14.81
N LYS A 119 8.76 5.01 -14.45
CA LYS A 119 9.92 5.04 -15.32
C LYS A 119 10.45 3.64 -15.61
N ASN A 120 10.61 2.82 -14.57
CA ASN A 120 11.10 1.45 -14.68
C ASN A 120 10.13 0.55 -15.45
N ALA A 121 8.81 0.77 -15.28
CA ALA A 121 7.74 0.01 -15.94
C ALA A 121 7.82 0.03 -17.47
N VAL A 122 8.36 1.09 -18.05
CA VAL A 122 8.41 1.29 -19.52
C VAL A 122 9.83 1.44 -20.05
N ASP A 123 10.85 1.23 -19.23
CA ASP A 123 12.23 1.17 -19.67
C ASP A 123 12.63 -0.26 -20.09
N PRO A 124 12.84 -0.54 -21.39
CA PRO A 124 13.21 -1.87 -21.85
C PRO A 124 14.51 -2.42 -21.28
N GLN A 125 15.36 -1.58 -20.70
CA GLN A 125 16.61 -1.97 -20.07
C GLN A 125 16.45 -2.27 -18.57
N ASN A 126 15.28 -1.96 -17.99
CA ASN A 126 15.04 -2.19 -16.58
C ASN A 126 14.55 -3.63 -16.34
N PRO A 127 15.04 -4.33 -15.30
CA PRO A 127 14.55 -5.66 -14.93
C PRO A 127 13.03 -5.72 -14.71
N ASP A 128 12.43 -4.62 -14.25
CA ASP A 128 10.99 -4.50 -14.00
C ASP A 128 10.20 -3.92 -15.18
N TYR A 129 10.79 -3.90 -16.39
CA TYR A 129 10.03 -3.60 -17.61
C TYR A 129 8.81 -4.52 -17.69
N LEU A 130 7.62 -3.92 -17.78
CA LEU A 130 6.37 -4.65 -17.73
C LEU A 130 6.09 -5.41 -19.02
N CYS A 131 5.19 -6.36 -18.95
CA CYS A 131 4.81 -7.22 -20.04
C CYS A 131 3.85 -6.49 -21.02
N TRP A 132 4.33 -5.43 -21.66
CA TRP A 132 3.61 -4.73 -22.71
C TRP A 132 3.47 -5.63 -23.94
N GLY A 133 2.31 -5.61 -24.57
CA GLY A 133 2.09 -6.40 -25.76
C GLY A 133 0.62 -6.68 -26.03
N ILE A 134 0.35 -7.42 -27.11
CA ILE A 134 -0.98 -7.77 -27.54
C ILE A 134 -1.48 -8.97 -26.74
N GLY A 135 -2.54 -8.75 -25.95
CA GLY A 135 -3.19 -9.81 -25.16
C GLY A 135 -4.31 -9.22 -24.32
N GLY A 136 -5.39 -9.96 -24.11
CA GLY A 136 -6.57 -9.46 -23.39
C GLY A 136 -6.24 -8.95 -21.99
N GLN A 137 -5.40 -9.66 -21.24
CA GLN A 137 -5.00 -9.24 -19.90
C GLN A 137 -4.12 -7.98 -19.93
N ASN A 138 -3.18 -7.90 -20.88
CA ASN A 138 -2.31 -6.72 -21.03
C ASN A 138 -3.10 -5.45 -21.34
N LEU A 139 -4.16 -5.56 -22.14
CA LEU A 139 -5.05 -4.43 -22.42
C LEU A 139 -5.73 -3.92 -21.15
N VAL A 140 -6.25 -4.83 -20.33
CA VAL A 140 -6.92 -4.49 -19.09
C VAL A 140 -5.95 -3.80 -18.13
N ASP A 141 -4.75 -4.36 -17.97
CA ASP A 141 -3.76 -3.84 -17.02
C ASP A 141 -3.15 -2.50 -17.49
N ALA A 142 -2.96 -2.34 -18.80
CA ALA A 142 -2.59 -1.06 -19.40
C ALA A 142 -3.67 0.01 -19.18
N ALA A 143 -4.95 -0.36 -19.25
CA ALA A 143 -6.05 0.56 -18.97
C ALA A 143 -6.02 1.05 -17.52
N TYR A 144 -5.73 0.18 -16.53
CA TYR A 144 -5.53 0.61 -15.15
C TYR A 144 -4.35 1.58 -14.98
N ILE A 145 -3.24 1.34 -15.70
CA ILE A 145 -2.10 2.27 -15.69
C ILE A 145 -2.51 3.62 -16.29
N ALA A 146 -3.20 3.62 -17.43
CA ALA A 146 -3.69 4.85 -18.05
C ALA A 146 -4.69 5.59 -17.15
N GLU A 147 -5.61 4.85 -16.49
CA GLU A 147 -6.56 5.42 -15.54
C GLU A 147 -5.85 6.10 -14.36
N SER A 148 -4.77 5.52 -13.84
CA SER A 148 -4.00 6.13 -12.77
C SER A 148 -3.42 7.49 -13.16
N PHE A 149 -2.97 7.65 -14.39
CA PHE A 149 -2.52 8.94 -14.93
C PHE A 149 -3.67 9.93 -15.09
N LEU A 150 -4.85 9.50 -15.52
CA LEU A 150 -6.04 10.36 -15.63
C LEU A 150 -6.50 10.83 -14.25
N ARG A 151 -6.51 9.95 -13.26
CA ARG A 151 -6.92 10.26 -11.88
C ARG A 151 -5.97 11.19 -11.15
N ALA A 152 -4.69 11.19 -11.52
CA ALA A 152 -3.63 11.93 -10.84
C ALA A 152 -2.67 12.61 -11.83
N TYR A 153 -3.21 13.26 -12.86
CA TYR A 153 -2.45 13.82 -13.97
C TYR A 153 -1.29 14.72 -13.52
N ASP A 154 -1.59 15.73 -12.70
CA ASP A 154 -0.58 16.68 -12.22
C ASP A 154 0.48 16.05 -11.31
N THR A 155 0.11 14.95 -10.63
CA THR A 155 0.95 14.29 -9.63
C THR A 155 1.79 13.15 -10.21
N LEU A 156 1.25 12.40 -11.17
CA LEU A 156 1.88 11.16 -11.65
C LEU A 156 2.29 11.21 -13.12
N TRP A 157 1.55 11.93 -14.00
CA TRP A 157 1.92 12.03 -15.41
C TRP A 157 2.81 13.22 -15.70
N LYS A 158 2.39 14.40 -15.27
CA LYS A 158 3.07 15.66 -15.58
C LYS A 158 4.55 15.70 -15.14
N PRO A 159 4.93 15.16 -13.96
CA PRO A 159 6.32 15.13 -13.49
C PRO A 159 7.23 14.14 -14.22
N LEU A 160 6.68 13.18 -15.00
CA LEU A 160 7.51 12.26 -15.76
C LEU A 160 8.31 12.98 -16.83
N ASP A 161 9.54 12.51 -17.05
CA ASP A 161 10.38 13.01 -18.16
C ASP A 161 9.78 12.63 -19.52
N GLU A 162 10.17 13.38 -20.54
CA GLU A 162 9.60 13.22 -21.88
C GLU A 162 9.90 11.84 -22.49
N VAL A 163 11.07 11.27 -22.24
CA VAL A 163 11.42 9.92 -22.71
C VAL A 163 10.46 8.89 -22.14
N THR A 164 10.19 8.98 -20.85
CA THR A 164 9.23 8.09 -20.17
C THR A 164 7.82 8.23 -20.76
N LYS A 165 7.35 9.46 -20.97
CA LYS A 165 6.03 9.73 -21.60
C LYS A 165 5.94 9.14 -23.01
N GLN A 166 6.94 9.36 -23.83
CA GLN A 166 6.96 8.81 -25.20
C GLN A 166 6.97 7.29 -25.21
N ARG A 167 7.67 6.65 -24.27
CA ARG A 167 7.63 5.20 -24.12
C ARG A 167 6.21 4.71 -23.78
N TYR A 168 5.51 5.36 -22.83
CA TYR A 168 4.11 5.03 -22.53
C TYR A 168 3.19 5.19 -23.74
N LEU A 169 3.30 6.32 -24.43
CA LEU A 169 2.47 6.55 -25.63
C LEU A 169 2.71 5.49 -26.70
N LYS A 170 3.95 5.04 -26.87
CA LYS A 170 4.30 3.95 -27.78
C LYS A 170 3.70 2.61 -27.35
N GLU A 171 3.76 2.29 -26.06
CA GLU A 171 3.19 1.03 -25.55
C GLU A 171 1.64 1.04 -25.65
N PHE A 172 1.00 2.13 -25.25
CA PHE A 172 -0.45 2.27 -25.39
C PHE A 172 -0.93 2.24 -26.86
N ALA A 173 -0.14 2.78 -27.80
CA ALA A 173 -0.49 2.75 -29.21
C ALA A 173 -0.60 1.33 -29.77
N LYS A 174 0.20 0.38 -29.26
CA LYS A 174 0.14 -1.03 -29.67
C LYS A 174 -1.19 -1.70 -29.31
N LEU A 175 -1.87 -1.20 -28.29
CA LEU A 175 -3.10 -1.78 -27.73
C LEU A 175 -4.38 -1.30 -28.47
N ARG A 176 -4.27 -0.33 -29.41
CA ARG A 176 -5.42 0.21 -30.13
C ARG A 176 -5.98 -0.71 -31.20
N HIS A 177 -5.29 -1.77 -31.55
CA HIS A 177 -5.61 -2.70 -32.64
C HIS A 177 -5.88 -4.12 -32.12
N ILE A 178 -6.38 -4.21 -30.90
CA ILE A 178 -6.85 -5.49 -30.35
C ILE A 178 -8.34 -5.58 -30.74
N ASP A 179 -8.62 -6.47 -31.68
CA ASP A 179 -10.00 -6.85 -32.09
C ASP A 179 -10.61 -7.80 -31.06
#